data_47a9631f40bfe5ea939dcea3cd52cf68
#
_entry.id   47a9631f40bfe5ea939dcea3cd52cf68
#
_cell.length_a   1.000
_cell.length_b   1.000
_cell.length_c   1.000
_cell.angle_alpha   90.00
_cell.angle_beta   90.00
_cell.angle_gamma   90.00
#
_symmetry.space_group_name_H-M   'P 1'
#
loop_
_entity.id
_entity.type
_entity.pdbx_description
1 polymer ?
#
loop_
_entity_poly.entity_id
_entity_poly.type
_entity_poly.pdbx_seq_one_letter_code
_entity_poly.pdbx_strand_id
1 'polypeptide(L)'
;MIHLYFFLVGAIIASFLGLVIDRFPEQSIIFPASHCDSCQTRLRPLDLIPFLSQVFNRFRCRYCKSSYPVWYAFFELSLGLLFLAESVGFLTLGQVILITAGLTLGIYDFRHQEYPLLVWLIFHLFLMFFCSWNLAMAFLLILGIIAHFIDIRIGAGDFLFLASCALIFSLTEMLILIQFASTTGILAFLLLKKKERLPFVPFLLLAACMIIFGKLLLLG
;
A
#
# COMPACT_ATOMS: atom_id res chain seq x y z
N MET A 1 -7.50 6.35 -25.21
CA MET A 1 -6.23 7.09 -24.97
C MET A 1 -6.13 7.52 -23.50
N ILE A 2 -7.16 8.19 -22.94
CA ILE A 2 -7.11 8.70 -21.57
C ILE A 2 -6.91 7.60 -20.51
N HIS A 3 -7.59 6.46 -20.64
CA HIS A 3 -7.48 5.33 -19.70
C HIS A 3 -6.07 4.71 -19.67
N LEU A 4 -5.40 4.64 -20.82
CA LEU A 4 -4.02 4.19 -20.89
C LEU A 4 -3.06 5.16 -20.18
N TYR A 5 -3.33 6.46 -20.27
CA TYR A 5 -2.56 7.46 -19.52
C TYR A 5 -2.69 7.25 -18.01
N PHE A 6 -3.89 7.05 -17.49
CA PHE A 6 -4.10 6.77 -16.06
C PHE A 6 -3.40 5.49 -15.62
N PHE A 7 -3.48 4.42 -16.39
CA PHE A 7 -2.73 3.19 -16.12
C PHE A 7 -1.22 3.45 -16.00
N LEU A 8 -0.65 4.20 -16.94
CA LEU A 8 0.79 4.51 -16.93
C LEU A 8 1.17 5.39 -15.72
N VAL A 9 0.34 6.37 -15.37
CA VAL A 9 0.56 7.20 -14.17
C VAL A 9 0.58 6.34 -12.93
N GLY A 10 -0.39 5.43 -12.75
CA GLY A 10 -0.43 4.51 -11.61
C GLY A 10 0.80 3.61 -11.54
N ALA A 11 1.23 3.06 -12.68
CA ALA A 11 2.42 2.22 -12.76
C ALA A 11 3.71 2.98 -12.43
N ILE A 12 3.84 4.25 -12.86
CA ILE A 12 4.99 5.12 -12.54
C ILE A 12 5.01 5.43 -11.04
N ILE A 13 3.86 5.76 -10.45
CA ILE A 13 3.74 5.98 -9.00
C ILE A 13 4.16 4.71 -8.24
N ALA A 14 3.72 3.54 -8.67
CA ALA A 14 4.11 2.27 -8.06
C ALA A 14 5.61 2.02 -8.14
N SER A 15 6.24 2.28 -9.27
CA SER A 15 7.69 2.13 -9.44
C SER A 15 8.46 3.04 -8.49
N PHE A 16 8.00 4.28 -8.30
CA PHE A 16 8.58 5.20 -7.32
C PHE A 16 8.34 4.72 -5.87
N LEU A 17 7.12 4.31 -5.53
CA LEU A 17 6.80 3.78 -4.19
C LEU A 17 7.58 2.50 -3.88
N GLY A 18 7.82 1.64 -4.88
CA GLY A 18 8.69 0.48 -4.73
C GLY A 18 10.11 0.86 -4.30
N LEU A 19 10.68 1.91 -4.93
CA LEU A 19 11.97 2.46 -4.52
C LEU A 19 11.92 3.03 -3.09
N VAL A 20 10.82 3.72 -2.72
CA VAL A 20 10.63 4.23 -1.36
C VAL A 20 10.62 3.06 -0.36
N ILE A 21 9.86 1.99 -0.62
CA ILE A 21 9.77 0.82 0.24
C ILE A 21 11.14 0.16 0.47
N ASP A 22 12.00 0.14 -0.54
CA ASP A 22 13.29 -0.52 -0.40
C ASP A 22 14.38 0.35 0.26
N ARG A 23 14.26 1.66 0.16
CA ARG A 23 15.32 2.58 0.62
C ARG A 23 14.96 3.34 1.89
N PHE A 24 13.72 3.79 2.03
CA PHE A 24 13.34 4.64 3.14
C PHE A 24 12.90 3.79 4.36
N PRO A 25 13.28 4.15 5.61
CA PRO A 25 13.99 5.37 6.01
C PRO A 25 15.53 5.25 6.01
N GLU A 26 16.09 4.08 5.75
CA GLU A 26 17.51 3.80 5.99
C GLU A 26 18.45 4.44 4.96
N GLN A 27 17.97 4.62 3.73
CA GLN A 27 18.75 5.13 2.62
C GLN A 27 18.08 6.32 1.93
N SER A 28 18.88 7.10 1.21
CA SER A 28 18.36 8.22 0.42
C SER A 28 17.54 7.72 -0.79
N ILE A 29 16.36 8.33 -0.96
CA ILE A 29 15.50 8.08 -2.12
C ILE A 29 16.10 8.72 -3.40
N ILE A 30 16.91 9.77 -3.25
CA ILE A 30 17.43 10.57 -4.36
C ILE A 30 18.76 10.03 -4.86
N PHE A 31 19.66 9.65 -3.97
CA PHE A 31 21.01 9.17 -4.29
C PHE A 31 21.31 7.82 -3.62
N PRO A 32 22.00 6.92 -4.30
CA PRO A 32 22.37 6.96 -5.73
C PRO A 32 21.15 6.76 -6.66
N ALA A 33 21.32 7.11 -7.95
CA ALA A 33 20.33 6.82 -8.98
C ALA A 33 20.02 5.31 -9.02
N SER A 34 18.87 4.92 -9.59
CA SER A 34 18.45 3.50 -9.69
C SER A 34 19.52 2.65 -10.36
N HIS A 35 19.93 1.60 -9.70
CA HIS A 35 21.01 0.68 -10.11
C HIS A 35 20.62 -0.76 -9.76
N CYS A 36 21.31 -1.72 -10.35
CA CYS A 36 21.15 -3.13 -10.02
C CYS A 36 21.91 -3.45 -8.72
N ASP A 37 21.27 -4.07 -7.75
CA ASP A 37 21.88 -4.42 -6.45
C ASP A 37 23.08 -5.39 -6.60
N SER A 38 23.05 -6.25 -7.63
CA SER A 38 24.09 -7.26 -7.83
C SER A 38 25.33 -6.72 -8.56
N CYS A 39 25.16 -5.91 -9.62
CA CYS A 39 26.29 -5.42 -10.43
C CYS A 39 26.54 -3.93 -10.29
N GLN A 40 25.74 -3.22 -9.49
CA GLN A 40 25.82 -1.78 -9.22
C GLN A 40 25.75 -0.90 -10.50
N THR A 41 25.40 -1.49 -11.64
CA THR A 41 25.28 -0.76 -12.91
C THR A 41 24.03 0.12 -12.86
N ARG A 42 24.19 1.40 -13.19
CA ARG A 42 23.08 2.35 -13.29
C ARG A 42 22.08 1.90 -14.36
N LEU A 43 20.80 1.86 -14.01
CA LEU A 43 19.72 1.52 -14.93
C LEU A 43 19.45 2.67 -15.90
N ARG A 44 19.19 2.32 -17.16
CA ARG A 44 18.79 3.29 -18.19
C ARG A 44 17.29 3.61 -18.08
N PRO A 45 16.81 4.74 -18.63
CA PRO A 45 15.39 5.07 -18.62
C PRO A 45 14.48 3.96 -19.19
N LEU A 46 14.94 3.23 -20.19
CA LEU A 46 14.21 2.08 -20.76
C LEU A 46 14.10 0.89 -19.80
N ASP A 47 15.05 0.73 -18.88
CA ASP A 47 15.03 -0.32 -17.85
C ASP A 47 14.12 0.07 -16.67
N LEU A 48 13.70 1.34 -16.61
CA LEU A 48 12.83 1.90 -15.59
C LEU A 48 11.36 2.05 -16.07
N ILE A 49 11.03 1.61 -17.30
CA ILE A 49 9.64 1.59 -17.76
C ILE A 49 8.88 0.56 -16.91
N PRO A 50 7.87 1.00 -16.10
CA PRO A 50 7.20 0.12 -15.19
C PRO A 50 6.57 -1.07 -15.88
N PHE A 51 6.58 -2.23 -15.23
CA PHE A 51 6.06 -3.51 -15.71
C PHE A 51 6.67 -4.00 -17.02
N LEU A 52 6.69 -3.18 -18.08
CA LEU A 52 7.18 -3.58 -19.39
C LEU A 52 8.66 -3.97 -19.39
N SER A 53 9.50 -3.17 -18.74
CA SER A 53 10.94 -3.46 -18.68
C SER A 53 11.25 -4.80 -18.01
N GLN A 54 10.48 -5.13 -16.95
CA GLN A 54 10.64 -6.37 -16.21
C GLN A 54 10.21 -7.58 -17.06
N VAL A 55 9.07 -7.49 -17.76
CA VAL A 55 8.58 -8.53 -18.66
C VAL A 55 9.54 -8.75 -19.82
N PHE A 56 9.98 -7.69 -20.51
CA PHE A 56 10.92 -7.79 -21.64
C PHE A 56 12.28 -8.37 -21.23
N ASN A 57 12.78 -8.02 -20.05
CA ASN A 57 14.03 -8.55 -19.52
C ASN A 57 13.83 -9.90 -18.79
N ARG A 58 12.63 -10.50 -18.82
CA ARG A 58 12.30 -11.77 -18.16
C ARG A 58 12.64 -11.76 -16.65
N PHE A 59 12.33 -10.66 -15.97
CA PHE A 59 12.62 -10.43 -14.54
C PHE A 59 14.11 -10.56 -14.18
N ARG A 60 15.00 -10.20 -15.11
CA ARG A 60 16.45 -10.28 -14.93
C ARG A 60 17.12 -8.99 -15.31
N CYS A 61 18.20 -8.66 -14.62
CA CYS A 61 19.05 -7.55 -14.99
C CYS A 61 19.56 -7.71 -16.43
N ARG A 62 19.49 -6.66 -17.22
CA ARG A 62 19.99 -6.64 -18.60
C ARG A 62 21.50 -6.92 -18.68
N TYR A 63 22.25 -6.48 -17.65
CA TYR A 63 23.72 -6.50 -17.64
C TYR A 63 24.29 -7.79 -17.04
N CYS A 64 23.90 -8.12 -15.79
CA CYS A 64 24.46 -9.27 -15.06
C CYS A 64 23.53 -10.50 -15.02
N LYS A 65 22.32 -10.40 -15.55
CA LYS A 65 21.29 -11.48 -15.56
C LYS A 65 20.81 -11.94 -14.18
N SER A 66 21.17 -11.24 -13.09
CA SER A 66 20.58 -11.50 -11.77
C SER A 66 19.06 -11.31 -11.80
N SER A 67 18.31 -12.11 -11.06
CA SER A 67 16.84 -12.02 -10.99
C SER A 67 16.40 -10.83 -10.17
N TYR A 68 15.36 -10.15 -10.63
CA TYR A 68 14.63 -9.15 -9.84
C TYR A 68 13.46 -9.81 -9.08
N PRO A 69 13.12 -9.32 -7.90
CA PRO A 69 11.93 -9.78 -7.21
C PRO A 69 10.66 -9.48 -8.01
N VAL A 70 9.83 -10.49 -8.19
CA VAL A 70 8.62 -10.40 -9.04
C VAL A 70 7.54 -9.47 -8.44
N TRP A 71 7.59 -9.24 -7.12
CA TRP A 71 6.61 -8.39 -6.44
C TRP A 71 6.54 -6.95 -7.00
N TYR A 72 7.65 -6.40 -7.53
CA TYR A 72 7.66 -5.08 -8.19
C TYR A 72 6.68 -5.02 -9.37
N ALA A 73 6.72 -6.04 -10.24
CA ALA A 73 5.83 -6.07 -11.40
C ALA A 73 4.37 -6.19 -10.98
N PHE A 74 4.08 -7.00 -9.95
CA PHE A 74 2.72 -7.10 -9.41
C PHE A 74 2.27 -5.78 -8.77
N PHE A 75 3.14 -5.10 -8.07
CA PHE A 75 2.85 -3.82 -7.45
C PHE A 75 2.57 -2.74 -8.51
N GLU A 76 3.42 -2.64 -9.54
CA GLU A 76 3.26 -1.72 -10.67
C GLU A 76 1.98 -2.00 -11.47
N LEU A 77 1.70 -3.27 -11.74
CA LEU A 77 0.47 -3.68 -12.40
C LEU A 77 -0.78 -3.35 -11.57
N SER A 78 -0.73 -3.64 -10.26
CA SER A 78 -1.86 -3.39 -9.35
C SER A 78 -2.22 -1.92 -9.28
N LEU A 79 -1.24 -1.02 -9.11
CA LEU A 79 -1.50 0.41 -9.09
C LEU A 79 -1.94 0.93 -10.47
N GLY A 80 -1.35 0.43 -11.55
CA GLY A 80 -1.81 0.75 -12.90
C GLY A 80 -3.28 0.42 -13.10
N LEU A 81 -3.72 -0.76 -12.66
CA LEU A 81 -5.13 -1.19 -12.71
C LEU A 81 -6.04 -0.37 -11.78
N LEU A 82 -5.57 0.03 -10.60
CA LEU A 82 -6.33 0.89 -9.68
C LEU A 82 -6.61 2.27 -10.31
N PHE A 83 -5.59 2.90 -10.91
CA PHE A 83 -5.76 4.18 -11.60
C PHE A 83 -6.61 4.04 -12.86
N LEU A 84 -6.50 2.93 -13.57
CA LEU A 84 -7.41 2.61 -14.67
C LEU A 84 -8.86 2.49 -14.18
N ALA A 85 -9.11 1.80 -13.08
CA ALA A 85 -10.44 1.63 -12.50
C ALA A 85 -11.05 2.99 -12.07
N GLU A 86 -10.24 3.90 -11.55
CA GLU A 86 -10.68 5.28 -11.27
C GLU A 86 -11.07 6.02 -12.56
N SER A 87 -10.25 5.93 -13.60
CA SER A 87 -10.51 6.64 -14.87
C SER A 87 -11.79 6.20 -15.58
N VAL A 88 -12.27 4.98 -15.32
CA VAL A 88 -13.55 4.46 -15.83
C VAL A 88 -14.71 4.65 -14.85
N GLY A 89 -14.46 5.24 -13.67
CA GLY A 89 -15.49 5.56 -12.68
C GLY A 89 -15.84 4.41 -11.74
N PHE A 90 -15.10 3.29 -11.74
CA PHE A 90 -15.32 2.20 -10.81
C PHE A 90 -14.85 2.51 -9.39
N LEU A 91 -13.80 3.33 -9.25
CA LEU A 91 -13.25 3.73 -7.96
C LEU A 91 -13.23 5.25 -7.85
N THR A 92 -13.41 5.77 -6.64
CA THR A 92 -13.16 7.17 -6.35
C THR A 92 -11.66 7.40 -6.11
N LEU A 93 -11.18 8.62 -6.36
CA LEU A 93 -9.78 8.96 -6.09
C LEU A 93 -9.36 8.69 -4.64
N GLY A 94 -10.24 8.98 -3.65
CA GLY A 94 -9.99 8.65 -2.26
C GLY A 94 -9.77 7.16 -2.01
N GLN A 95 -10.58 6.29 -2.64
CA GLN A 95 -10.42 4.83 -2.56
C GLN A 95 -9.09 4.38 -3.18
N VAL A 96 -8.70 4.96 -4.33
CA VAL A 96 -7.42 4.66 -4.97
C VAL A 96 -6.25 5.06 -4.06
N ILE A 97 -6.30 6.26 -3.45
CA ILE A 97 -5.27 6.72 -2.52
C ILE A 97 -5.20 5.79 -1.30
N LEU A 98 -6.33 5.40 -0.72
CA LEU A 98 -6.38 4.49 0.43
C LEU A 98 -5.80 3.11 0.11
N ILE A 99 -6.18 2.52 -1.04
CA ILE A 99 -5.66 1.20 -1.44
C ILE A 99 -4.15 1.30 -1.73
N THR A 100 -3.70 2.36 -2.40
CA THR A 100 -2.27 2.61 -2.64
C THR A 100 -1.48 2.75 -1.33
N ALA A 101 -2.02 3.50 -0.37
CA ALA A 101 -1.45 3.60 0.98
C ALA A 101 -1.38 2.24 1.66
N GLY A 102 -2.48 1.49 1.65
CA GLY A 102 -2.56 0.16 2.25
C GLY A 102 -1.60 -0.84 1.64
N LEU A 103 -1.44 -0.85 0.31
CA LEU A 103 -0.46 -1.69 -0.38
C LEU A 103 0.98 -1.31 0.03
N THR A 104 1.28 -0.02 0.04
CA THR A 104 2.62 0.48 0.41
C THR A 104 2.95 0.17 1.87
N LEU A 105 2.08 0.57 2.79
CA LEU A 105 2.26 0.35 4.23
C LEU A 105 2.18 -1.14 4.59
N GLY A 106 1.32 -1.90 3.89
CA GLY A 106 1.21 -3.34 4.07
C GLY A 106 2.48 -4.10 3.70
N ILE A 107 3.22 -3.66 2.66
CA ILE A 107 4.52 -4.25 2.33
C ILE A 107 5.57 -3.90 3.40
N TYR A 108 5.58 -2.67 3.92
CA TYR A 108 6.43 -2.31 5.06
C TYR A 108 6.11 -3.16 6.28
N ASP A 109 4.85 -3.25 6.67
CA ASP A 109 4.40 -4.03 7.82
C ASP A 109 4.73 -5.52 7.67
N PHE A 110 4.59 -6.06 6.45
CA PHE A 110 4.96 -7.45 6.15
C PHE A 110 6.46 -7.73 6.29
N ARG A 111 7.32 -6.76 5.96
CA ARG A 111 8.77 -6.92 5.98
C ARG A 111 9.38 -6.60 7.35
N HIS A 112 8.92 -5.53 7.98
CA HIS A 112 9.56 -4.93 9.16
C HIS A 112 8.67 -4.96 10.41
N GLN A 113 7.36 -5.32 10.28
CA GLN A 113 6.34 -5.21 11.33
C GLN A 113 6.17 -3.78 11.86
N GLU A 114 6.65 -2.82 11.10
CA GLU A 114 6.58 -1.38 11.33
C GLU A 114 6.59 -0.67 9.98
N TYR A 115 6.11 0.56 9.94
CA TYR A 115 6.23 1.41 8.75
C TYR A 115 6.57 2.85 9.13
N PRO A 116 7.28 3.58 8.24
CA PRO A 116 7.68 4.95 8.51
C PRO A 116 6.46 5.87 8.64
N LEU A 117 6.37 6.59 9.77
CA LEU A 117 5.27 7.53 10.05
C LEU A 117 5.12 8.58 8.93
N LEU A 118 6.24 9.03 8.35
CA LEU A 118 6.23 10.02 7.27
C LEU A 118 5.49 9.52 6.02
N VAL A 119 5.67 8.24 5.66
CA VAL A 119 4.98 7.64 4.50
C VAL A 119 3.48 7.61 4.74
N TRP A 120 3.04 7.15 5.93
CA TRP A 120 1.64 7.19 6.30
C TRP A 120 1.10 8.63 6.30
N LEU A 121 1.82 9.59 6.91
CA LEU A 121 1.39 10.98 7.01
C LEU A 121 1.13 11.62 5.65
N ILE A 122 2.00 11.37 4.67
CA ILE A 122 1.82 11.88 3.30
C ILE A 122 0.49 11.36 2.72
N PHE A 123 0.24 10.05 2.78
CA PHE A 123 -1.00 9.47 2.28
C PHE A 123 -2.22 9.98 3.04
N HIS A 124 -2.13 10.09 4.36
CA HIS A 124 -3.23 10.58 5.20
C HIS A 124 -3.59 12.03 4.87
N LEU A 125 -2.59 12.90 4.70
CA LEU A 125 -2.81 14.30 4.29
C LEU A 125 -3.44 14.39 2.89
N PHE A 126 -3.02 13.54 1.94
CA PHE A 126 -3.68 13.46 0.63
C PHE A 126 -5.14 13.03 0.77
N LEU A 127 -5.46 12.05 1.61
CA LEU A 127 -6.84 11.64 1.86
C LEU A 127 -7.66 12.76 2.49
N MET A 128 -7.11 13.49 3.46
CA MET A 128 -7.79 14.63 4.10
C MET A 128 -8.08 15.77 3.12
N PHE A 129 -7.31 15.90 2.05
CA PHE A 129 -7.56 16.90 1.02
C PHE A 129 -8.78 16.55 0.14
N PHE A 130 -9.03 15.27 -0.11
CA PHE A 130 -10.11 14.80 -0.97
C PHE A 130 -11.35 14.31 -0.21
N CYS A 131 -11.20 13.99 1.08
CA CYS A 131 -12.27 13.45 1.92
C CYS A 131 -12.53 14.39 3.10
N SER A 132 -13.79 14.46 3.54
CA SER A 132 -14.15 15.22 4.75
C SER A 132 -13.74 14.46 6.01
N TRP A 133 -13.10 15.16 6.91
CA TRP A 133 -12.74 14.61 8.22
C TRP A 133 -13.97 14.40 9.10
N ASN A 134 -13.88 13.43 9.99
CA ASN A 134 -14.96 13.03 10.87
C ASN A 134 -14.44 12.71 12.29
N LEU A 135 -15.37 12.58 13.24
CA LEU A 135 -15.03 12.31 14.63
C LEU A 135 -14.35 10.96 14.83
N ALA A 136 -14.72 9.94 14.04
CA ALA A 136 -14.12 8.60 14.13
C ALA A 136 -12.64 8.64 13.75
N MET A 137 -12.27 9.39 12.70
CA MET A 137 -10.87 9.61 12.31
C MET A 137 -10.09 10.27 13.45
N ALA A 138 -10.61 11.37 14.02
CA ALA A 138 -9.95 12.08 15.11
C ALA A 138 -9.75 11.17 16.35
N PHE A 139 -10.77 10.39 16.70
CA PHE A 139 -10.70 9.41 17.80
C PHE A 139 -9.61 8.35 17.55
N LEU A 140 -9.53 7.79 16.34
CA LEU A 140 -8.52 6.79 15.99
C LEU A 140 -7.11 7.37 15.96
N LEU A 141 -6.93 8.63 15.55
CA LEU A 141 -5.65 9.33 15.66
C LEU A 141 -5.18 9.45 17.11
N ILE A 142 -6.11 9.85 18.02
CA ILE A 142 -5.81 9.94 19.46
C ILE A 142 -5.41 8.57 19.99
N LEU A 143 -6.13 7.50 19.64
CA LEU A 143 -5.76 6.13 20.01
C LEU A 143 -4.40 5.73 19.48
N GLY A 144 -4.06 6.08 18.25
CA GLY A 144 -2.73 5.83 17.67
C GLY A 144 -1.62 6.54 18.44
N ILE A 145 -1.85 7.79 18.85
CA ILE A 145 -0.91 8.54 19.70
C ILE A 145 -0.77 7.86 21.08
N ILE A 146 -1.88 7.49 21.71
CA ILE A 146 -1.87 6.79 23.01
C ILE A 146 -1.11 5.46 22.88
N ALA A 147 -1.39 4.67 21.84
CA ALA A 147 -0.72 3.40 21.59
C ALA A 147 0.80 3.52 21.35
N HIS A 148 1.26 4.68 20.90
CA HIS A 148 2.69 4.94 20.74
C HIS A 148 3.41 5.15 22.08
N PHE A 149 2.74 5.77 23.07
CA PHE A 149 3.32 6.04 24.39
C PHE A 149 3.04 4.95 25.43
N ILE A 150 1.95 4.19 25.25
CA ILE A 150 1.52 3.15 26.18
C ILE A 150 1.53 1.82 25.43
N ASP A 151 2.27 0.84 25.92
CA ASP A 151 2.30 -0.51 25.32
C ASP A 151 0.97 -1.23 25.58
N ILE A 152 -0.02 -1.00 24.70
CA ILE A 152 -1.32 -1.67 24.71
C ILE A 152 -1.35 -2.95 23.89
N ARG A 153 -0.19 -3.47 23.47
CA ARG A 153 0.00 -4.68 22.64
C ARG A 153 -0.67 -4.61 21.25
N ILE A 154 -1.22 -3.46 20.85
CA ILE A 154 -1.75 -3.18 19.52
C ILE A 154 -0.82 -2.15 18.90
N GLY A 155 -0.40 -2.36 17.66
CA GLY A 155 0.51 -1.45 16.96
C GLY A 155 -0.12 -0.06 16.78
N ALA A 156 0.60 1.00 17.12
CA ALA A 156 0.15 2.37 16.85
C ALA A 156 -0.17 2.56 15.36
N GLY A 157 0.58 1.91 14.49
CA GLY A 157 0.37 1.91 13.04
C GLY A 157 -1.03 1.42 12.63
N ASP A 158 -1.56 0.40 13.29
CA ASP A 158 -2.89 -0.13 12.97
C ASP A 158 -3.98 0.93 13.18
N PHE A 159 -3.91 1.68 14.28
CA PHE A 159 -4.83 2.79 14.54
C PHE A 159 -4.68 3.93 13.54
N LEU A 160 -3.43 4.24 13.14
CA LEU A 160 -3.16 5.27 12.15
C LEU A 160 -3.72 4.89 10.77
N PHE A 161 -3.58 3.63 10.36
CA PHE A 161 -4.19 3.15 9.12
C PHE A 161 -5.72 3.12 9.20
N LEU A 162 -6.29 2.69 10.33
CA LEU A 162 -7.73 2.76 10.58
C LEU A 162 -8.26 4.20 10.53
N ALA A 163 -7.49 5.19 11.03
CA ALA A 163 -7.85 6.60 10.91
C ALA A 163 -7.95 7.05 9.44
N SER A 164 -7.08 6.53 8.57
CA SER A 164 -7.17 6.77 7.13
C SER A 164 -8.39 6.09 6.51
N CYS A 165 -8.73 4.87 6.94
CA CYS A 165 -9.96 4.18 6.54
C CYS A 165 -11.22 4.94 6.93
N ALA A 166 -11.24 5.56 8.13
CA ALA A 166 -12.39 6.31 8.64
C ALA A 166 -12.74 7.55 7.80
N LEU A 167 -11.83 8.04 6.96
CA LEU A 167 -12.12 9.12 6.00
C LEU A 167 -13.01 8.67 4.83
N ILE A 168 -13.07 7.35 4.57
CA ILE A 168 -13.78 6.78 3.40
C ILE A 168 -14.98 5.94 3.82
N PHE A 169 -14.87 5.25 4.95
CA PHE A 169 -15.89 4.31 5.43
C PHE A 169 -16.76 4.93 6.52
N SER A 170 -18.05 4.60 6.49
CA SER A 170 -18.98 4.90 7.57
C SER A 170 -18.65 4.08 8.83
N LEU A 171 -19.21 4.47 9.97
CA LEU A 171 -18.97 3.78 11.24
C LEU A 171 -19.34 2.28 11.18
N THR A 172 -20.46 1.94 10.54
CA THR A 172 -20.90 0.55 10.37
C THR A 172 -19.89 -0.24 9.53
N GLU A 173 -19.38 0.36 8.45
CA GLU A 173 -18.38 -0.26 7.59
C GLU A 173 -17.04 -0.43 8.30
N MET A 174 -16.65 0.53 9.13
CA MET A 174 -15.46 0.42 9.96
C MET A 174 -15.55 -0.76 10.94
N LEU A 175 -16.72 -0.99 11.55
CA LEU A 175 -16.95 -2.15 12.42
C LEU A 175 -16.82 -3.47 11.64
N ILE A 176 -17.42 -3.55 10.45
CA ILE A 176 -17.30 -4.73 9.56
C ILE A 176 -15.85 -4.94 9.13
N LEU A 177 -15.13 -3.85 8.79
CA LEU A 177 -13.72 -3.87 8.41
C LEU A 177 -12.86 -4.48 9.50
N ILE A 178 -12.98 -3.97 10.74
CA ILE A 178 -12.21 -4.45 11.89
C ILE A 178 -12.54 -5.91 12.18
N GLN A 179 -13.83 -6.29 12.16
CA GLN A 179 -14.26 -7.67 12.40
C GLN A 179 -13.68 -8.62 11.35
N PHE A 180 -13.78 -8.26 10.07
CA PHE A 180 -13.26 -9.08 8.98
C PHE A 180 -11.72 -9.19 9.01
N ALA A 181 -11.02 -8.07 9.22
CA ALA A 181 -9.57 -8.07 9.36
C ALA A 181 -9.10 -8.93 10.54
N SER A 182 -9.78 -8.82 11.69
CA SER A 182 -9.47 -9.60 12.88
C SER A 182 -9.70 -11.11 12.66
N THR A 183 -10.83 -11.48 12.08
CA THR A 183 -11.14 -12.89 11.81
C THR A 183 -10.16 -13.52 10.82
N THR A 184 -9.83 -12.82 9.74
CA THR A 184 -8.85 -13.29 8.75
C THR A 184 -7.44 -13.34 9.31
N GLY A 185 -7.05 -12.37 10.17
CA GLY A 185 -5.77 -12.36 10.87
C GLY A 185 -5.64 -13.53 11.85
N ILE A 186 -6.68 -13.81 12.66
CA ILE A 186 -6.73 -14.97 13.57
C ILE A 186 -6.64 -16.28 12.78
N LEU A 187 -7.40 -16.41 11.70
CA LEU A 187 -7.35 -17.59 10.86
C LEU A 187 -5.97 -17.81 10.25
N ALA A 188 -5.34 -16.76 9.74
CA ALA A 188 -3.97 -16.82 9.23
C ALA A 188 -2.97 -17.22 10.31
N PHE A 189 -3.10 -16.69 11.53
CA PHE A 189 -2.24 -17.06 12.67
C PHE A 189 -2.35 -18.55 12.99
N LEU A 190 -3.57 -19.09 13.04
CA LEU A 190 -3.82 -20.50 13.33
C LEU A 190 -3.29 -21.44 12.23
N LEU A 191 -3.46 -21.04 10.96
CA LEU A 191 -3.03 -21.86 9.82
C LEU A 191 -1.52 -21.86 9.63
N LEU A 192 -0.87 -20.70 9.79
CA LEU A 192 0.56 -20.56 9.56
C LEU A 192 1.41 -21.06 10.74
N LYS A 193 0.79 -21.35 11.90
CA LYS A 193 1.47 -21.77 13.14
C LYS A 193 2.70 -20.90 13.50
N LYS A 194 2.69 -19.64 13.04
CA LYS A 194 3.77 -18.69 13.34
C LYS A 194 3.70 -18.30 14.82
N LYS A 195 4.85 -18.34 15.49
CA LYS A 195 5.00 -17.85 16.88
C LYS A 195 5.30 -16.34 16.93
N GLU A 196 5.53 -15.72 15.79
CA GLU A 196 5.89 -14.31 15.65
C GLU A 196 4.65 -13.43 15.43
N ARG A 197 4.79 -12.14 15.70
CA ARG A 197 3.75 -11.16 15.42
C ARG A 197 3.37 -11.20 13.94
N LEU A 198 2.07 -11.16 13.64
CA LEU A 198 1.58 -11.07 12.26
C LEU A 198 1.44 -9.60 11.87
N PRO A 199 1.86 -9.21 10.66
CA PRO A 199 1.56 -7.88 10.11
C PRO A 199 0.05 -7.74 9.97
N PHE A 200 -0.55 -6.68 10.54
CA PHE A 200 -2.00 -6.53 10.58
C PHE A 200 -2.54 -5.62 9.47
N VAL A 201 -1.75 -4.65 9.00
CA VAL A 201 -2.14 -3.75 7.91
C VAL A 201 -2.58 -4.49 6.63
N PRO A 202 -1.94 -5.59 6.19
CA PRO A 202 -2.43 -6.36 5.05
C PRO A 202 -3.85 -6.91 5.21
N PHE A 203 -4.24 -7.31 6.43
CA PHE A 203 -5.60 -7.80 6.71
C PHE A 203 -6.62 -6.66 6.73
N LEU A 204 -6.24 -5.49 7.26
CA LEU A 204 -7.05 -4.27 7.19
C LEU A 204 -7.27 -3.84 5.73
N LEU A 205 -6.23 -3.87 4.91
CA LEU A 205 -6.34 -3.58 3.48
C LEU A 205 -7.26 -4.58 2.77
N LEU A 206 -7.09 -5.87 3.03
CA LEU A 206 -7.95 -6.91 2.46
C LEU A 206 -9.42 -6.63 2.79
N ALA A 207 -9.73 -6.34 4.05
CA ALA A 207 -11.08 -6.02 4.50
C ALA A 207 -11.62 -4.74 3.81
N ALA A 208 -10.80 -3.69 3.70
CA ALA A 208 -11.15 -2.47 2.99
C ALA A 208 -11.49 -2.73 1.52
N CYS A 209 -10.65 -3.51 0.83
CA CYS A 209 -10.90 -3.92 -0.55
C CYS A 209 -12.20 -4.71 -0.69
N MET A 210 -12.48 -5.65 0.21
CA MET A 210 -13.71 -6.42 0.17
C MET A 210 -14.96 -5.56 0.32
N ILE A 211 -14.92 -4.53 1.18
CA ILE A 211 -16.05 -3.59 1.33
C ILE A 211 -16.20 -2.75 0.06
N ILE A 212 -15.10 -2.20 -0.48
CA ILE A 212 -15.13 -1.36 -1.69
C ILE A 212 -15.68 -2.15 -2.88
N PHE A 213 -15.12 -3.32 -3.18
CA PHE A 213 -15.53 -4.14 -4.32
C PHE A 213 -16.87 -4.82 -4.09
N GLY A 214 -17.22 -5.17 -2.85
CA GLY A 214 -18.54 -5.71 -2.49
C GLY A 214 -19.66 -4.69 -2.76
N LYS A 215 -19.46 -3.43 -2.43
CA LYS A 215 -20.41 -2.35 -2.77
C LYS A 215 -20.57 -2.18 -4.28
N LEU A 216 -19.48 -2.27 -5.01
CA LEU A 216 -19.50 -2.16 -6.47
C LEU A 216 -20.35 -3.25 -7.10
N LEU A 217 -20.25 -4.49 -6.61
CA LEU A 217 -21.03 -5.63 -7.08
C LEU A 217 -22.52 -5.57 -6.71
N LEU A 218 -22.86 -4.87 -5.62
CA LEU A 218 -24.26 -4.70 -5.17
C LEU A 218 -24.96 -3.53 -5.83
N LEU A 219 -24.24 -2.57 -6.37
CA LEU A 219 -24.77 -1.33 -6.98
C LEU A 219 -24.77 -1.39 -8.52
N GLY A 220 -24.11 -2.36 -9.14
CA GLY A 220 -24.11 -2.62 -10.59
C GLY A 220 -25.06 -3.74 -10.95
#